data_1a81800805fb00f5c47e2d34d0f5d14b
#
_entry.id   1a81800805fb00f5c47e2d34d0f5d14b
#
_cell.length_a   1.000
_cell.length_b   1.000
_cell.length_c   1.000
_cell.angle_alpha   90.00
_cell.angle_beta   90.00
_cell.angle_gamma   90.00
#
_symmetry.space_group_name_H-M   'P 1'
#
loop_
_entity.id
_entity.type
_entity.pdbx_description
1 polymer ?
#
loop_
_entity_poly.entity_id
_entity_poly.type
_entity_poly.pdbx_seq_one_letter_code
_entity_poly.pdbx_strand_id
1 'polypeptide(L)'
;LVVRKDGDKINFWIEENHKLFKPSQRSKGQQWYLSFYIKVVAKMQETTPNVILIDEPGLYLHAKAQKDLLKVLERQFSSNVLVFSTHSPYLIEENRLNNIRLVEKIEGSTTIVSKPWAKIEDKETLTPILTAIGLGLGDSISDRFKNNIICEGMEEVLYLQAFQLLSDIDKDINFINGNGAAKLEFFGRILEAW
;
A
#
# COMPACT_ATOMS: atom_id res chain seq x y z
N LEU A 1 0.23 -7.93 25.61
CA LEU A 1 1.64 -8.00 26.00
C LEU A 1 1.74 -7.95 27.52
N VAL A 2 2.47 -8.88 28.11
CA VAL A 2 2.74 -8.91 29.57
C VAL A 2 4.24 -8.68 29.76
N VAL A 3 4.57 -7.69 30.58
CA VAL A 3 5.95 -7.35 30.91
C VAL A 3 6.21 -7.76 32.36
N ARG A 4 7.24 -8.55 32.60
CA ARG A 4 7.63 -8.97 33.95
C ARG A 4 9.08 -8.65 34.22
N LYS A 5 9.35 -8.06 35.36
CA LYS A 5 10.71 -7.86 35.85
C LYS A 5 11.12 -9.10 36.65
N ASP A 6 12.29 -9.64 36.36
CA ASP A 6 12.89 -10.76 37.06
C ASP A 6 14.37 -10.42 37.35
N GLY A 7 14.62 -10.01 38.58
CA GLY A 7 15.92 -9.41 38.95
C GLY A 7 16.24 -8.17 38.11
N ASP A 8 17.37 -8.18 37.43
CA ASP A 8 17.79 -7.08 36.51
C ASP A 8 17.32 -7.26 35.07
N LYS A 9 16.51 -8.28 34.80
CA LYS A 9 16.01 -8.58 33.45
C LYS A 9 14.55 -8.22 33.32
N ILE A 10 14.19 -7.69 32.14
CA ILE A 10 12.80 -7.47 31.72
C ILE A 10 12.44 -8.55 30.72
N ASN A 11 11.41 -9.32 31.05
CA ASN A 11 10.88 -10.38 30.20
C ASN A 11 9.56 -9.95 29.59
N PHE A 12 9.44 -10.14 28.27
CA PHE A 12 8.21 -9.90 27.51
C PHE A 12 7.53 -11.21 27.21
N TRP A 13 6.21 -11.24 27.43
CA TRP A 13 5.35 -12.39 27.16
C TRP A 13 4.14 -11.94 26.33
N ILE A 14 3.72 -12.78 25.42
CA ILE A 14 2.48 -12.60 24.65
C ILE A 14 1.41 -13.48 25.30
N GLU A 15 0.34 -12.85 25.79
CA GLU A 15 -0.82 -13.57 26.31
C GLU A 15 -1.83 -13.80 25.19
N GLU A 16 -2.24 -15.07 25.05
CA GLU A 16 -3.29 -15.47 24.13
C GLU A 16 -4.08 -16.62 24.77
N ASN A 17 -5.39 -16.50 24.83
CA ASN A 17 -6.28 -17.48 25.46
C ASN A 17 -5.82 -17.87 26.87
N HIS A 18 -5.45 -16.90 27.69
CA HIS A 18 -4.94 -17.07 29.07
C HIS A 18 -3.63 -17.87 29.18
N LYS A 19 -2.92 -18.05 28.07
CA LYS A 19 -1.59 -18.68 28.06
C LYS A 19 -0.52 -17.66 27.69
N LEU A 20 0.64 -17.79 28.35
CA LEU A 20 1.79 -16.93 28.11
C LEU A 20 2.79 -17.63 27.19
N PHE A 21 3.20 -16.94 26.14
CA PHE A 21 4.16 -17.42 25.17
C PHE A 21 5.35 -16.48 25.09
N LYS A 22 6.55 -17.04 24.92
CA LYS A 22 7.73 -16.22 24.60
C LYS A 22 7.59 -15.65 23.19
N PRO A 23 8.10 -14.44 22.91
CA PRO A 23 8.09 -13.88 21.56
C PRO A 23 8.71 -14.82 20.51
N SER A 24 9.79 -15.54 20.88
CA SER A 24 10.46 -16.53 20.00
C SER A 24 9.57 -17.71 19.57
N GLN A 25 8.48 -17.97 20.26
CA GLN A 25 7.51 -19.01 19.94
C GLN A 25 6.40 -18.55 19.00
N ARG A 26 6.48 -17.32 18.51
CA ARG A 26 5.49 -16.70 17.65
C ARG A 26 5.98 -16.59 16.20
N SER A 27 5.03 -16.33 15.28
CA SER A 27 5.35 -16.10 13.87
C SER A 27 6.32 -14.92 13.69
N LYS A 28 7.06 -14.92 12.59
CA LYS A 28 7.99 -13.82 12.25
C LYS A 28 7.29 -12.46 12.20
N GLY A 29 6.05 -12.43 11.69
CA GLY A 29 5.24 -11.22 11.67
C GLY A 29 4.90 -10.70 13.07
N GLN A 30 4.51 -11.59 14.00
CA GLN A 30 4.25 -11.20 15.39
C GLN A 30 5.50 -10.74 16.13
N GLN A 31 6.66 -11.39 15.88
CA GLN A 31 7.94 -10.97 16.44
C GLN A 31 8.36 -9.59 15.93
N TRP A 32 8.19 -9.35 14.61
CA TRP A 32 8.46 -8.07 13.98
C TRP A 32 7.57 -6.97 14.59
N TYR A 33 6.25 -7.20 14.65
CA TYR A 33 5.29 -6.26 15.19
C TYR A 33 5.60 -5.87 16.65
N LEU A 34 5.91 -6.85 17.48
CA LEU A 34 6.29 -6.63 18.87
C LEU A 34 7.56 -5.79 18.99
N SER A 35 8.60 -6.13 18.22
CA SER A 35 9.86 -5.39 18.21
C SER A 35 9.65 -3.95 17.74
N PHE A 36 8.87 -3.77 16.70
CA PHE A 36 8.48 -2.46 16.18
C PHE A 36 7.74 -1.63 17.25
N TYR A 37 6.70 -2.21 17.84
CA TYR A 37 5.88 -1.54 18.86
C TYR A 37 6.72 -1.09 20.06
N ILE A 38 7.57 -1.96 20.59
CA ILE A 38 8.44 -1.63 21.72
C ILE A 38 9.40 -0.47 21.37
N LYS A 39 10.06 -0.54 20.20
CA LYS A 39 11.00 0.49 19.76
C LYS A 39 10.32 1.85 19.58
N VAL A 40 9.12 1.83 19.01
CA VAL A 40 8.34 3.03 18.74
C VAL A 40 7.84 3.65 20.05
N VAL A 41 7.16 2.86 20.90
CA VAL A 41 6.60 3.34 22.16
C VAL A 41 7.71 3.82 23.10
N ALA A 42 8.86 3.16 23.13
CA ALA A 42 9.99 3.60 23.95
C ALA A 42 10.52 4.97 23.54
N LYS A 43 10.39 5.38 22.28
CA LYS A 43 10.85 6.68 21.77
C LYS A 43 9.81 7.78 21.86
N MET A 44 8.52 7.45 22.00
CA MET A 44 7.41 8.42 21.97
C MET A 44 7.19 9.20 23.28
N GLN A 45 8.06 9.10 24.26
CA GLN A 45 7.96 9.90 25.49
C GLN A 45 8.44 11.35 25.34
N GLU A 46 8.85 11.74 24.14
CA GLU A 46 9.24 13.11 23.83
C GLU A 46 8.03 13.96 23.49
N THR A 47 7.94 15.13 24.09
CA THR A 47 6.83 16.09 23.95
C THR A 47 6.84 16.88 22.64
N THR A 48 7.85 16.67 21.81
CA THR A 48 8.02 17.39 20.53
C THR A 48 7.59 16.50 19.35
N PRO A 49 6.98 17.07 18.31
CA PRO A 49 6.70 16.35 17.07
C PRO A 49 7.99 15.83 16.43
N ASN A 50 7.99 14.56 16.08
CA ASN A 50 9.15 13.89 15.48
C ASN A 50 8.89 13.52 14.01
N VAL A 51 9.95 13.40 13.23
CA VAL A 51 9.92 12.76 11.91
C VAL A 51 10.34 11.30 12.10
N ILE A 52 9.46 10.39 11.73
CA ILE A 52 9.64 8.95 11.88
C ILE A 52 9.84 8.36 10.50
N LEU A 53 10.99 7.72 10.31
CA LEU A 53 11.34 7.05 9.06
C LEU A 53 11.30 5.55 9.28
N ILE A 54 10.56 4.83 8.42
CA ILE A 54 10.42 3.38 8.51
C ILE A 54 10.68 2.78 7.13
N ASP A 55 11.60 1.84 7.08
CA ASP A 55 11.87 1.09 5.87
C ASP A 55 11.08 -0.22 5.90
N GLU A 56 10.27 -0.47 4.85
CA GLU A 56 9.43 -1.65 4.64
C GLU A 56 8.64 -2.09 5.89
N PRO A 57 7.73 -1.26 6.43
CA PRO A 57 6.94 -1.66 7.60
C PRO A 57 6.06 -2.87 7.26
N GLY A 58 6.14 -3.89 8.12
CA GLY A 58 5.27 -5.05 7.98
C GLY A 58 5.65 -6.04 6.88
N LEU A 59 6.89 -6.06 6.41
CA LEU A 59 7.40 -7.00 5.39
C LEU A 59 7.03 -8.47 5.67
N TYR A 60 6.96 -8.88 6.93
CA TYR A 60 6.62 -10.25 7.34
C TYR A 60 5.15 -10.44 7.71
N LEU A 61 4.31 -9.44 7.48
CA LEU A 61 2.89 -9.49 7.77
C LEU A 61 2.10 -9.88 6.52
N HIS A 62 1.03 -10.65 6.71
CA HIS A 62 0.08 -10.91 5.63
C HIS A 62 -0.78 -9.65 5.34
N ALA A 63 -1.45 -9.61 4.20
CA ALA A 63 -2.21 -8.48 3.68
C ALA A 63 -3.12 -7.79 4.74
N LYS A 64 -3.95 -8.57 5.44
CA LYS A 64 -4.83 -8.03 6.47
C LYS A 64 -4.06 -7.35 7.61
N ALA A 65 -2.98 -7.99 8.08
CA ALA A 65 -2.18 -7.44 9.17
C ALA A 65 -1.39 -6.18 8.75
N GLN A 66 -1.04 -6.05 7.47
CA GLN A 66 -0.43 -4.81 6.94
C GLN A 66 -1.44 -3.66 6.94
N LYS A 67 -2.69 -3.90 6.52
CA LYS A 67 -3.78 -2.89 6.62
C LYS A 67 -4.06 -2.48 8.06
N ASP A 68 -4.03 -3.43 8.99
CA ASP A 68 -4.21 -3.14 10.41
C ASP A 68 -3.00 -2.36 10.98
N LEU A 69 -1.77 -2.68 10.54
CA LEU A 69 -0.57 -1.93 10.88
C LEU A 69 -0.69 -0.46 10.46
N LEU A 70 -1.15 -0.19 9.23
CA LEU A 70 -1.31 1.18 8.74
C LEU A 70 -2.22 2.01 9.65
N LYS A 71 -3.38 1.45 10.07
CA LYS A 71 -4.28 2.10 11.04
C LYS A 71 -3.62 2.37 12.39
N VAL A 72 -2.77 1.44 12.85
CA VAL A 72 -2.02 1.62 14.10
C VAL A 72 -1.00 2.74 13.95
N LEU A 73 -0.25 2.77 12.84
CA LEU A 73 0.73 3.83 12.55
C LEU A 73 0.06 5.21 12.53
N GLU A 74 -1.05 5.36 11.86
CA GLU A 74 -1.80 6.62 11.79
C GLU A 74 -2.29 7.10 13.14
N ARG A 75 -2.84 6.18 13.94
CA ARG A 75 -3.34 6.53 15.28
C ARG A 75 -2.21 6.90 16.23
N GLN A 76 -1.13 6.13 16.22
CA GLN A 76 0.00 6.33 17.14
C GLN A 76 0.83 7.56 16.79
N PHE A 77 0.91 7.90 15.51
CA PHE A 77 1.76 8.97 15.01
C PHE A 77 0.99 10.19 14.50
N SER A 78 -0.26 10.37 14.91
CA SER A 78 -1.13 11.46 14.44
C SER A 78 -0.54 12.86 14.65
N SER A 79 0.33 13.05 15.65
CA SER A 79 1.04 14.29 15.94
C SER A 79 2.46 14.35 15.35
N ASN A 80 2.87 13.35 14.58
CA ASN A 80 4.22 13.23 14.03
C ASN A 80 4.17 13.19 12.50
N VAL A 81 5.31 13.44 11.86
CA VAL A 81 5.49 13.19 10.43
C VAL A 81 5.98 11.76 10.25
N LEU A 82 5.18 10.93 9.59
CA LEU A 82 5.53 9.55 9.28
C LEU A 82 5.88 9.43 7.80
N VAL A 83 7.06 8.92 7.50
CA VAL A 83 7.51 8.59 6.15
C VAL A 83 7.95 7.13 6.14
N PHE A 84 7.48 6.35 5.20
CA PHE A 84 7.91 4.97 5.06
C PHE A 84 8.07 4.56 3.60
N SER A 85 9.02 3.65 3.34
CA SER A 85 9.15 2.96 2.06
C SER A 85 8.28 1.71 2.04
N THR A 86 7.75 1.33 0.89
CA THR A 86 7.06 0.03 0.76
C THR A 86 6.93 -0.41 -0.70
N HIS A 87 6.96 -1.72 -0.90
CA HIS A 87 6.54 -2.40 -2.14
C HIS A 87 5.14 -3.03 -1.98
N SER A 88 4.51 -2.91 -0.81
CA SER A 88 3.24 -3.55 -0.56
C SER A 88 2.05 -2.68 -0.93
N PRO A 89 1.13 -3.16 -1.78
CA PRO A 89 -0.10 -2.45 -2.11
C PRO A 89 -1.02 -2.28 -0.89
N TYR A 90 -0.89 -3.12 0.13
CA TYR A 90 -1.74 -3.10 1.33
C TYR A 90 -1.37 -2.00 2.32
N LEU A 91 -0.24 -1.33 2.12
CA LEU A 91 0.19 -0.15 2.86
C LEU A 91 -0.05 1.16 2.09
N ILE A 92 -0.74 1.09 0.97
CA ILE A 92 -1.11 2.24 0.16
C ILE A 92 -2.59 2.53 0.40
N GLU A 93 -2.91 3.76 0.79
CA GLU A 93 -4.28 4.24 0.95
C GLU A 93 -4.75 4.96 -0.31
N GLU A 94 -5.86 4.50 -0.87
CA GLU A 94 -6.46 5.04 -2.09
C GLU A 94 -6.81 6.54 -1.99
N ASN A 95 -7.13 7.02 -0.79
CA ASN A 95 -7.48 8.42 -0.54
C ASN A 95 -6.27 9.32 -0.28
N ARG A 96 -5.05 8.77 -0.24
CA ARG A 96 -3.80 9.51 0.06
C ARG A 96 -2.72 9.37 -1.02
N LEU A 97 -3.13 9.10 -2.22
CA LEU A 97 -2.20 8.90 -3.35
C LEU A 97 -1.32 10.14 -3.62
N ASN A 98 -1.80 11.33 -3.29
CA ASN A 98 -1.01 12.56 -3.38
C ASN A 98 0.23 12.58 -2.45
N ASN A 99 0.23 11.77 -1.39
CA ASN A 99 1.34 11.66 -0.45
C ASN A 99 2.41 10.67 -0.91
N ILE A 100 2.16 9.90 -1.97
CA ILE A 100 3.08 8.92 -2.50
C ILE A 100 4.17 9.60 -3.32
N ARG A 101 5.38 9.04 -3.24
CA ARG A 101 6.52 9.37 -4.08
C ARG A 101 7.09 8.07 -4.64
N LEU A 102 7.25 8.04 -5.95
CA LEU A 102 7.95 6.94 -6.62
C LEU A 102 9.45 7.18 -6.53
N VAL A 103 10.18 6.10 -6.33
CA VAL A 103 11.65 6.12 -6.29
C VAL A 103 12.15 5.10 -7.31
N GLU A 104 12.81 5.58 -8.34
CA GLU A 104 13.39 4.77 -9.39
C GLU A 104 14.92 4.81 -9.34
N LYS A 105 15.55 3.71 -9.73
CA LYS A 105 16.98 3.65 -9.91
C LYS A 105 17.30 3.77 -11.40
N ILE A 106 17.93 4.87 -11.79
CA ILE A 106 18.35 5.13 -13.18
C ILE A 106 19.86 5.05 -13.23
N GLU A 107 20.42 4.14 -14.05
CA GLU A 107 21.85 4.00 -14.39
C GLU A 107 22.84 4.39 -13.28
N GLY A 108 22.74 3.73 -12.10
CA GLY A 108 23.62 3.93 -10.96
C GLY A 108 23.26 5.11 -10.04
N SER A 109 22.21 5.85 -10.33
CA SER A 109 21.65 6.88 -9.46
C SER A 109 20.22 6.52 -9.01
N THR A 110 19.72 7.21 -7.98
CA THR A 110 18.34 7.09 -7.54
C THR A 110 17.62 8.39 -7.81
N THR A 111 16.51 8.33 -8.52
CA THR A 111 15.67 9.48 -8.81
C THR A 111 14.36 9.37 -8.05
N ILE A 112 13.95 10.45 -7.39
CA ILE A 112 12.64 10.55 -6.75
C ILE A 112 11.68 11.19 -7.73
N VAL A 113 10.64 10.45 -8.10
CA VAL A 113 9.54 10.97 -8.90
C VAL A 113 8.51 11.59 -7.96
N SER A 114 8.23 12.87 -8.13
CA SER A 114 7.42 13.64 -7.17
C SER A 114 5.96 13.18 -7.08
N LYS A 115 5.42 12.52 -8.10
CA LYS A 115 4.01 12.08 -8.16
C LYS A 115 3.88 10.73 -8.85
N PRO A 116 2.89 9.88 -8.48
CA PRO A 116 2.67 8.57 -9.09
C PRO A 116 2.33 8.61 -10.58
N TRP A 117 1.85 9.74 -11.09
CA TRP A 117 1.47 9.96 -12.49
C TRP A 117 2.49 10.78 -13.29
N ALA A 118 3.69 10.99 -12.76
CA ALA A 118 4.77 11.52 -13.58
C ALA A 118 5.24 10.43 -14.56
N LYS A 119 5.73 10.84 -15.72
CA LYS A 119 6.30 9.90 -16.68
C LYS A 119 7.47 9.15 -16.01
N ILE A 120 7.39 7.85 -15.98
CA ILE A 120 8.36 6.95 -15.36
C ILE A 120 8.96 6.05 -16.43
N GLU A 121 10.20 5.65 -16.23
CA GLU A 121 10.90 4.73 -17.15
C GLU A 121 10.54 3.27 -16.85
N ASP A 122 10.41 2.91 -15.57
CA ASP A 122 10.07 1.57 -15.13
C ASP A 122 8.60 1.48 -14.69
N LYS A 123 7.77 0.87 -15.54
CA LYS A 123 6.35 0.64 -15.28
C LYS A 123 6.10 -0.28 -14.07
N GLU A 124 7.04 -1.16 -13.73
CA GLU A 124 6.91 -2.07 -12.58
C GLU A 124 6.84 -1.29 -11.25
N THR A 125 7.45 -0.11 -11.21
CA THR A 125 7.40 0.80 -10.04
C THR A 125 5.97 1.24 -9.70
N LEU A 126 5.05 1.29 -10.69
CA LEU A 126 3.63 1.60 -10.45
C LEU A 126 2.80 0.41 -9.94
N THR A 127 3.29 -0.80 -10.09
CA THR A 127 2.55 -2.02 -9.76
C THR A 127 1.89 -2.01 -8.37
N PRO A 128 2.55 -1.63 -7.27
CA PRO A 128 1.91 -1.60 -5.96
C PRO A 128 0.74 -0.61 -5.89
N ILE A 129 0.86 0.53 -6.57
CA ILE A 129 -0.19 1.55 -6.60
C ILE A 129 -1.39 1.05 -7.39
N LEU A 130 -1.15 0.51 -8.59
CA LEU A 130 -2.21 -0.05 -9.44
C LEU A 130 -2.98 -1.15 -8.70
N THR A 131 -2.26 -2.04 -8.02
CA THR A 131 -2.86 -3.10 -7.22
C THR A 131 -3.68 -2.55 -6.04
N ALA A 132 -3.18 -1.52 -5.36
CA ALA A 132 -3.87 -0.91 -4.22
C ALA A 132 -5.21 -0.29 -4.61
N ILE A 133 -5.28 0.32 -5.79
CA ILE A 133 -6.52 0.92 -6.30
C ILE A 133 -7.43 -0.08 -7.03
N GLY A 134 -7.08 -1.37 -7.03
CA GLY A 134 -7.91 -2.44 -7.55
C GLY A 134 -7.69 -2.77 -9.03
N LEU A 135 -6.64 -2.21 -9.65
CA LEU A 135 -6.21 -2.62 -10.99
C LEU A 135 -5.26 -3.81 -10.87
N GLY A 136 -5.72 -4.99 -11.22
CA GLY A 136 -4.86 -6.17 -11.36
C GLY A 136 -3.94 -6.04 -12.56
N LEU A 137 -2.69 -6.46 -12.40
CA LEU A 137 -1.66 -6.41 -13.47
C LEU A 137 -1.97 -7.25 -14.71
N GLY A 138 -2.96 -8.15 -14.60
CA GLY A 138 -3.26 -9.12 -15.67
C GLY A 138 -4.39 -8.72 -16.60
N ASP A 139 -5.36 -7.97 -16.13
CA ASP A 139 -6.67 -7.94 -16.79
C ASP A 139 -7.10 -6.58 -17.35
N SER A 140 -6.53 -5.47 -16.85
CA SER A 140 -7.12 -4.15 -17.10
C SER A 140 -6.25 -3.17 -17.89
N ILE A 141 -4.93 -3.33 -17.85
CA ILE A 141 -4.02 -2.45 -18.59
C ILE A 141 -3.19 -3.33 -19.53
N SER A 142 -3.76 -3.64 -20.67
CA SER A 142 -3.08 -4.40 -21.72
C SER A 142 -2.46 -3.44 -22.73
N ASP A 143 -1.18 -3.63 -23.03
CA ASP A 143 -0.53 -2.98 -24.18
C ASP A 143 -1.20 -3.31 -25.53
N ARG A 144 -2.17 -4.26 -25.50
CA ARG A 144 -2.94 -4.67 -26.68
C ARG A 144 -4.00 -3.66 -27.08
N PHE A 145 -4.50 -2.85 -26.13
CA PHE A 145 -5.59 -1.92 -26.40
C PHE A 145 -5.05 -0.50 -26.47
N LYS A 146 -5.19 0.11 -27.62
CA LYS A 146 -4.79 1.52 -27.83
C LYS A 146 -5.75 2.50 -27.17
N ASN A 147 -7.01 2.09 -26.96
CA ASN A 147 -8.06 2.93 -26.47
C ASN A 147 -8.61 2.36 -25.16
N ASN A 148 -8.43 3.09 -24.07
CA ASN A 148 -8.99 2.73 -22.77
C ASN A 148 -10.15 3.66 -22.44
N ILE A 149 -11.27 3.07 -22.01
CA ILE A 149 -12.44 3.79 -21.49
C ILE A 149 -12.54 3.43 -20.01
N ILE A 150 -12.44 4.43 -19.15
CA ILE A 150 -12.58 4.24 -17.71
C ILE A 150 -14.05 4.48 -17.37
N CYS A 151 -14.69 3.45 -16.80
CA CYS A 151 -16.08 3.47 -16.36
C CYS A 151 -16.14 3.74 -14.85
N GLU A 152 -17.20 4.32 -14.35
CA GLU A 152 -17.36 4.58 -12.92
C GLU A 152 -17.44 3.27 -12.13
N GLY A 153 -18.19 2.30 -12.62
CA GLY A 153 -18.44 1.01 -11.96
C GLY A 153 -18.38 -0.18 -12.90
N MET A 154 -18.55 -1.37 -12.33
CA MET A 154 -18.55 -2.62 -13.08
C MET A 154 -19.78 -2.75 -13.98
N GLU A 155 -20.89 -2.13 -13.64
CA GLU A 155 -22.12 -2.19 -14.42
C GLU A 155 -21.92 -1.58 -15.79
N GLU A 156 -21.31 -0.39 -15.88
CA GLU A 156 -21.00 0.27 -17.14
C GLU A 156 -20.01 -0.56 -17.97
N VAL A 157 -19.02 -1.16 -17.34
CA VAL A 157 -18.06 -2.06 -18.03
C VAL A 157 -18.82 -3.20 -18.70
N LEU A 158 -19.72 -3.88 -17.98
CA LEU A 158 -20.46 -5.02 -18.49
C LEU A 158 -21.42 -4.59 -19.62
N TYR A 159 -22.11 -3.47 -19.49
CA TYR A 159 -22.98 -2.94 -20.55
C TYR A 159 -22.18 -2.60 -21.81
N LEU A 160 -21.06 -1.88 -21.67
CA LEU A 160 -20.25 -1.48 -22.82
C LEU A 160 -19.61 -2.69 -23.52
N GLN A 161 -19.14 -3.68 -22.76
CA GLN A 161 -18.66 -4.95 -23.33
C GLN A 161 -19.77 -5.69 -24.10
N ALA A 162 -20.98 -5.74 -23.54
CA ALA A 162 -22.14 -6.34 -24.26
C ALA A 162 -22.46 -5.58 -25.53
N PHE A 163 -22.47 -4.25 -25.50
CA PHE A 163 -22.67 -3.42 -26.70
C PHE A 163 -21.58 -3.64 -27.74
N GLN A 164 -20.32 -3.73 -27.32
CA GLN A 164 -19.20 -4.01 -28.21
C GLN A 164 -19.36 -5.36 -28.93
N LEU A 165 -19.85 -6.38 -28.22
CA LEU A 165 -20.11 -7.70 -28.79
C LEU A 165 -21.25 -7.70 -29.79
N LEU A 166 -22.30 -6.88 -29.54
CA LEU A 166 -23.51 -6.83 -30.35
C LEU A 166 -23.41 -5.91 -31.56
N SER A 167 -22.54 -4.90 -31.52
CA SER A 167 -22.52 -3.78 -32.47
C SER A 167 -21.36 -3.80 -33.44
N ASP A 168 -20.57 -4.85 -33.49
CA ASP A 168 -19.38 -4.96 -34.36
C ASP A 168 -18.41 -3.75 -34.25
N ILE A 169 -18.39 -3.11 -33.08
CA ILE A 169 -17.51 -2.00 -32.75
C ILE A 169 -16.08 -2.53 -32.59
N ASP A 170 -15.11 -1.66 -32.90
CA ASP A 170 -13.67 -1.93 -32.80
C ASP A 170 -13.32 -2.66 -31.48
N LYS A 171 -12.70 -3.83 -31.63
CA LYS A 171 -12.33 -4.70 -30.52
C LYS A 171 -11.06 -4.22 -29.77
N ASP A 172 -10.41 -3.17 -30.24
CA ASP A 172 -9.24 -2.59 -29.62
C ASP A 172 -9.59 -1.58 -28.49
N ILE A 173 -10.84 -1.56 -28.02
CA ILE A 173 -11.29 -0.76 -26.89
C ILE A 173 -11.29 -1.62 -25.62
N ASN A 174 -10.58 -1.15 -24.60
CA ASN A 174 -10.58 -1.77 -23.26
C ASN A 174 -11.45 -0.95 -22.29
N PHE A 175 -12.33 -1.60 -21.57
CA PHE A 175 -13.17 -0.97 -20.54
C PHE A 175 -12.63 -1.28 -19.16
N ILE A 176 -12.29 -0.23 -18.41
CA ILE A 176 -11.66 -0.32 -17.10
C ILE A 176 -12.64 0.13 -16.02
N ASN A 177 -12.83 -0.69 -14.99
CA ASN A 177 -13.62 -0.30 -13.82
C ASN A 177 -12.82 0.67 -12.94
N GLY A 178 -13.28 1.92 -12.81
CA GLY A 178 -12.66 2.96 -12.00
C GLY A 178 -12.97 2.85 -10.49
N ASN A 179 -13.87 1.94 -10.09
CA ASN A 179 -14.28 1.77 -8.70
C ASN A 179 -14.78 3.08 -8.04
N GLY A 180 -15.55 3.86 -8.77
CA GLY A 180 -16.24 5.08 -8.34
C GLY A 180 -15.66 6.37 -8.95
N ALA A 181 -16.55 7.34 -9.15
CA ALA A 181 -16.26 8.61 -9.84
C ALA A 181 -15.06 9.38 -9.25
N ALA A 182 -14.86 9.33 -7.94
CA ALA A 182 -13.78 10.05 -7.27
C ALA A 182 -12.36 9.58 -7.68
N LYS A 183 -12.25 8.41 -8.29
CA LYS A 183 -10.97 7.83 -8.71
C LYS A 183 -10.69 8.03 -10.19
N LEU A 184 -11.67 8.40 -11.01
CA LEU A 184 -11.55 8.48 -12.48
C LEU A 184 -10.43 9.42 -12.92
N GLU A 185 -10.31 10.61 -12.31
CA GLU A 185 -9.25 11.56 -12.63
C GLU A 185 -7.86 10.97 -12.37
N PHE A 186 -7.73 10.27 -11.25
CA PHE A 186 -6.46 9.66 -10.88
C PHE A 186 -6.07 8.52 -11.83
N PHE A 187 -7.05 7.66 -12.20
CA PHE A 187 -6.85 6.61 -13.19
C PHE A 187 -6.43 7.18 -14.54
N GLY A 188 -7.12 8.23 -15.00
CA GLY A 188 -6.77 8.91 -16.25
C GLY A 188 -5.31 9.36 -16.27
N ARG A 189 -4.86 10.02 -15.20
CA ARG A 189 -3.48 10.49 -15.07
C ARG A 189 -2.43 9.37 -15.04
N ILE A 190 -2.75 8.24 -14.40
CA ILE A 190 -1.85 7.07 -14.41
C ILE A 190 -1.76 6.47 -15.81
N LEU A 191 -2.88 6.32 -16.50
CA LEU A 191 -2.91 5.77 -17.86
C LEU A 191 -2.21 6.68 -18.88
N GLU A 192 -2.26 8.01 -18.70
CA GLU A 192 -1.49 8.96 -19.52
C GLU A 192 0.02 8.84 -19.26
N ALA A 193 0.43 8.48 -18.04
CA ALA A 193 1.84 8.30 -17.69
C ALA A 193 2.38 6.92 -18.08
N TRP A 194 1.48 5.93 -18.26
CA TRP A 194 1.80 4.54 -18.64
C TRP A 194 2.15 4.44 -20.13
#